data_223176c57ba6968ab862ab9b7b4dd6ce
#
_entry.id   223176c57ba6968ab862ab9b7b4dd6ce
#
_cell.length_a   1.000
_cell.length_b   1.000
_cell.length_c   1.000
_cell.angle_alpha   90.00
_cell.angle_beta   90.00
_cell.angle_gamma   90.00
#
_symmetry.space_group_name_H-M   'P 1'
#
loop_
_entity.id
_entity.type
_entity.pdbx_description
1 polymer ?
#
loop_
_entity_poly.entity_id
_entity_poly.type
_entity_poly.pdbx_seq_one_letter_code
_entity_poly.pdbx_strand_id
1 'polypeptide(L)'
;MTKKFLPFLEALFAVIVWGASFIATKIAVGQISPIAVVFIRFAMGIPILLFAVIIRKQFAFPKGSEWGYFALLGFLGISFHQWLQSNGLITAQATTTAWIVSTSPAFIAILGWMVLKEKLNFIQSSGIVIAMIGVLAVVSKGDLSTIAVGGFGTTGDFLILISAVNWAVFSILSRRGLKNHPSTRMTFWVMTIGWLITAVAFFANKSYTEIPLLDTRGWIAMIFLGIFTTGLAYIAWFDALAQLPAAQTGAFLFVEPLTSMVVAAIILNEQVTLVSLLGGVVILFGIWLVNKQ
;
A
#
# COMPACT_ATOMS: atom_id res chain seq x y z
N MET A 1 1.55 1.19 32.76
CA MET A 1 2.34 1.85 31.70
C MET A 1 2.20 1.14 30.33
N THR A 2 2.01 -0.16 30.26
CA THR A 2 1.98 -0.97 29.04
C THR A 2 0.85 -0.63 28.05
N LYS A 3 -0.35 -0.27 28.50
CA LYS A 3 -1.50 0.02 27.61
C LYS A 3 -1.34 1.30 26.75
N LYS A 4 -0.51 2.26 27.16
CA LYS A 4 -0.30 3.51 26.40
C LYS A 4 0.64 3.35 25.21
N PHE A 5 1.55 2.36 25.24
CA PHE A 5 2.53 2.14 24.18
C PHE A 5 2.07 1.13 23.12
N LEU A 6 1.06 0.32 23.41
CA LEU A 6 0.58 -0.71 22.50
C LEU A 6 0.19 -0.16 21.12
N PRO A 7 -0.62 0.92 20.99
CA PRO A 7 -0.99 1.44 19.67
C PRO A 7 0.20 1.93 18.84
N PHE A 8 1.26 2.44 19.48
CA PHE A 8 2.49 2.83 18.77
C PHE A 8 3.24 1.61 18.24
N LEU A 9 3.30 0.53 19.00
CA LEU A 9 3.91 -0.73 18.57
C LEU A 9 3.10 -1.38 17.45
N GLU A 10 1.78 -1.32 17.53
CA GLU A 10 0.88 -1.81 16.47
C GLU A 10 1.08 -1.04 15.17
N ALA A 11 1.12 0.30 15.21
CA ALA A 11 1.40 1.13 14.05
C ALA A 11 2.80 0.84 13.47
N LEU A 12 3.82 0.77 14.30
CA LEU A 12 5.20 0.48 13.89
C LEU A 12 5.31 -0.92 13.27
N PHE A 13 4.70 -1.93 13.87
CA PHE A 13 4.64 -3.28 13.32
C PHE A 13 4.02 -3.29 11.93
N ALA A 14 2.86 -2.63 11.76
CA ALA A 14 2.15 -2.60 10.49
C ALA A 14 3.02 -2.01 9.37
N VAL A 15 3.64 -0.86 9.60
CA VAL A 15 4.43 -0.16 8.56
C VAL A 15 5.75 -0.87 8.24
N ILE A 16 6.39 -1.53 9.22
CA ILE A 16 7.56 -2.38 8.99
C ILE A 16 7.17 -3.57 8.10
N VAL A 17 6.07 -4.23 8.41
CA VAL A 17 5.57 -5.36 7.62
C VAL A 17 5.20 -4.91 6.21
N TRP A 18 4.55 -3.75 6.05
CA TRP A 18 4.19 -3.23 4.74
C TRP A 18 5.43 -2.81 3.92
N GLY A 19 6.43 -2.17 4.53
CA GLY A 19 7.69 -1.87 3.86
C GLY A 19 8.41 -3.12 3.35
N ALA A 20 8.45 -4.19 4.14
CA ALA A 20 9.01 -5.48 3.73
C ALA A 20 8.16 -6.20 2.67
N SER A 21 6.85 -5.88 2.55
CA SER A 21 5.95 -6.55 1.62
C SER A 21 6.28 -6.30 0.14
N PHE A 22 6.91 -5.19 -0.19
CA PHE A 22 7.36 -4.93 -1.57
C PHE A 22 8.40 -5.95 -2.01
N ILE A 23 9.32 -6.33 -1.11
CA ILE A 23 10.35 -7.34 -1.35
C ILE A 23 9.70 -8.71 -1.53
N ALA A 24 8.81 -9.09 -0.64
CA ALA A 24 8.09 -10.36 -0.72
C ALA A 24 7.24 -10.43 -1.99
N THR A 25 6.55 -9.33 -2.37
CA THR A 25 5.80 -9.27 -3.63
C THR A 25 6.73 -9.41 -4.83
N LYS A 26 7.89 -8.73 -4.85
CA LYS A 26 8.86 -8.83 -5.93
C LYS A 26 9.41 -10.26 -6.09
N ILE A 27 9.66 -10.97 -5.00
CA ILE A 27 10.06 -12.38 -5.04
C ILE A 27 8.94 -13.25 -5.64
N ALA A 28 7.70 -13.05 -5.20
CA ALA A 28 6.56 -13.85 -5.64
C ALA A 28 6.23 -13.63 -7.13
N VAL A 29 6.22 -12.37 -7.61
CA VAL A 29 5.93 -12.07 -9.04
C VAL A 29 7.08 -12.50 -9.99
N GLY A 30 8.25 -12.81 -9.45
CA GLY A 30 9.32 -13.45 -10.19
C GLY A 30 9.06 -14.93 -10.50
N GLN A 31 8.05 -15.55 -9.90
CA GLN A 31 7.74 -16.97 -10.02
C GLN A 31 6.34 -17.26 -10.56
N ILE A 32 5.37 -16.46 -10.18
CA ILE A 32 3.96 -16.58 -10.58
C ILE A 32 3.39 -15.23 -11.01
N SER A 33 2.28 -15.23 -11.71
CA SER A 33 1.64 -14.00 -12.21
C SER A 33 1.18 -13.08 -11.09
N PRO A 34 1.14 -11.75 -11.31
CA PRO A 34 0.61 -10.78 -10.37
C PRO A 34 -0.79 -11.12 -9.83
N ILE A 35 -1.67 -11.65 -10.69
CA ILE A 35 -3.03 -12.08 -10.29
C ILE A 35 -2.96 -13.25 -9.33
N ALA A 36 -2.09 -14.24 -9.55
CA ALA A 36 -1.89 -15.35 -8.64
C ALA A 36 -1.38 -14.87 -7.29
N VAL A 37 -0.39 -13.95 -7.26
CA VAL A 37 0.12 -13.36 -6.02
C VAL A 37 -1.00 -12.67 -5.25
N VAL A 38 -1.80 -11.81 -5.89
CA VAL A 38 -2.90 -11.10 -5.23
C VAL A 38 -3.95 -12.07 -4.70
N PHE A 39 -4.37 -13.05 -5.51
CA PHE A 39 -5.39 -14.01 -5.11
C PHE A 39 -4.94 -14.83 -3.89
N ILE A 40 -3.76 -15.43 -3.93
CA ILE A 40 -3.27 -16.33 -2.89
C ILE A 40 -3.03 -15.57 -1.57
N ARG A 41 -2.41 -14.37 -1.61
CA ARG A 41 -2.14 -13.60 -0.40
C ARG A 41 -3.42 -13.21 0.34
N PHE A 42 -4.48 -12.82 -0.39
CA PHE A 42 -5.76 -12.47 0.22
C PHE A 42 -6.54 -13.71 0.68
N ALA A 43 -6.45 -14.84 -0.04
CA ALA A 43 -7.00 -16.11 0.42
C ALA A 43 -6.43 -16.54 1.78
N MET A 44 -5.15 -16.28 2.05
CA MET A 44 -4.52 -16.55 3.34
C MET A 44 -4.86 -15.51 4.42
N GLY A 45 -4.99 -14.23 4.06
CA GLY A 45 -5.20 -13.15 5.03
C GLY A 45 -6.66 -13.00 5.48
N ILE A 46 -7.63 -13.25 4.59
CA ILE A 46 -9.06 -13.11 4.89
C ILE A 46 -9.54 -13.99 6.07
N PRO A 47 -9.11 -15.25 6.22
CA PRO A 47 -9.46 -16.06 7.41
C PRO A 47 -9.03 -15.42 8.73
N ILE A 48 -7.87 -14.74 8.76
CA ILE A 48 -7.37 -14.04 9.95
C ILE A 48 -8.27 -12.84 10.27
N LEU A 49 -8.66 -12.08 9.25
CA LEU A 49 -9.60 -10.96 9.39
C LEU A 49 -10.98 -11.42 9.82
N LEU A 50 -11.47 -12.52 9.26
CA LEU A 50 -12.73 -13.14 9.67
C LEU A 50 -12.71 -13.52 11.14
N PHE A 51 -11.65 -14.19 11.58
CA PHE A 51 -11.45 -14.54 12.99
C PHE A 51 -11.46 -13.31 13.90
N ALA A 52 -10.77 -12.22 13.50
CA ALA A 52 -10.77 -10.97 14.23
C ALA A 52 -12.17 -10.34 14.33
N VAL A 53 -12.92 -10.32 13.23
CA VAL A 53 -14.31 -9.79 13.19
C VAL A 53 -15.25 -10.59 14.10
N ILE A 54 -15.11 -11.92 14.10
CA ILE A 54 -15.94 -12.80 14.95
C ILE A 54 -15.63 -12.58 16.43
N ILE A 55 -14.34 -12.60 16.82
CA ILE A 55 -13.93 -12.39 18.22
C ILE A 55 -14.38 -11.01 18.73
N ARG A 56 -14.30 -9.99 17.88
CA ARG A 56 -14.74 -8.64 18.22
C ARG A 56 -16.26 -8.46 18.22
N LYS A 57 -17.01 -9.51 17.89
CA LYS A 57 -18.49 -9.50 17.78
C LYS A 57 -18.98 -8.43 16.79
N GLN A 58 -18.21 -8.15 15.74
CA GLN A 58 -18.52 -7.14 14.72
C GLN A 58 -19.03 -7.75 13.41
N PHE A 59 -19.18 -9.08 13.36
CA PHE A 59 -19.65 -9.76 12.16
C PHE A 59 -21.12 -9.42 11.88
N ALA A 60 -21.36 -8.80 10.73
CA ALA A 60 -22.70 -8.58 10.19
C ALA A 60 -22.60 -8.48 8.67
N PHE A 61 -23.57 -9.07 7.96
CA PHE A 61 -23.61 -8.98 6.50
C PHE A 61 -23.88 -7.52 6.04
N PRO A 62 -23.31 -7.10 4.89
CA PRO A 62 -23.67 -5.84 4.25
C PRO A 62 -25.15 -5.81 3.91
N LYS A 63 -25.77 -4.62 3.97
CA LYS A 63 -27.18 -4.44 3.69
C LYS A 63 -27.37 -3.45 2.52
N GLY A 64 -28.30 -3.75 1.63
CA GLY A 64 -28.72 -2.83 0.55
C GLY A 64 -27.53 -2.27 -0.24
N SER A 65 -27.37 -0.95 -0.24
CA SER A 65 -26.33 -0.23 -0.96
C SER A 65 -24.91 -0.44 -0.44
N GLU A 66 -24.72 -1.03 0.77
CA GLU A 66 -23.39 -1.33 1.31
C GLU A 66 -22.62 -2.31 0.40
N TRP A 67 -23.33 -3.25 -0.25
CA TRP A 67 -22.71 -4.20 -1.17
C TRP A 67 -22.02 -3.51 -2.34
N GLY A 68 -22.70 -2.58 -3.02
CA GLY A 68 -22.11 -1.82 -4.12
C GLY A 68 -20.96 -0.93 -3.66
N TYR A 69 -21.10 -0.32 -2.49
CA TYR A 69 -20.07 0.52 -1.91
C TYR A 69 -18.81 -0.30 -1.53
N PHE A 70 -18.97 -1.43 -0.86
CA PHE A 70 -17.84 -2.29 -0.52
C PHE A 70 -17.22 -2.96 -1.75
N ALA A 71 -18.03 -3.24 -2.80
CA ALA A 71 -17.52 -3.73 -4.08
C ALA A 71 -16.63 -2.70 -4.78
N LEU A 72 -17.06 -1.43 -4.80
CA LEU A 72 -16.24 -0.34 -5.33
C LEU A 72 -14.91 -0.20 -4.56
N LEU A 73 -14.99 -0.19 -3.24
CA LEU A 73 -13.79 -0.11 -2.40
C LEU A 73 -12.91 -1.36 -2.55
N GLY A 74 -13.50 -2.55 -2.64
CA GLY A 74 -12.78 -3.80 -2.86
C GLY A 74 -12.06 -3.83 -4.21
N PHE A 75 -12.73 -3.35 -5.27
CA PHE A 75 -12.10 -3.19 -6.56
C PHE A 75 -10.91 -2.21 -6.50
N LEU A 76 -11.14 -0.99 -6.02
CA LEU A 76 -10.12 0.06 -5.98
C LEU A 76 -8.96 -0.28 -5.03
N GLY A 77 -9.27 -0.68 -3.80
CA GLY A 77 -8.25 -0.87 -2.76
C GLY A 77 -7.56 -2.22 -2.80
N ILE A 78 -8.21 -3.24 -3.34
CA ILE A 78 -7.68 -4.62 -3.33
C ILE A 78 -7.35 -5.08 -4.75
N SER A 79 -8.36 -5.32 -5.59
CA SER A 79 -8.11 -5.93 -6.91
C SER A 79 -7.20 -5.06 -7.77
N PHE A 80 -7.60 -3.82 -8.03
CA PHE A 80 -6.90 -2.92 -8.93
C PHE A 80 -5.59 -2.39 -8.33
N HIS A 81 -5.64 -1.95 -7.05
CA HIS A 81 -4.45 -1.43 -6.37
C HIS A 81 -3.32 -2.47 -6.28
N GLN A 82 -3.64 -3.65 -5.79
CA GLN A 82 -2.65 -4.71 -5.62
C GLN A 82 -2.17 -5.27 -6.97
N TRP A 83 -3.06 -5.29 -7.98
CA TRP A 83 -2.68 -5.64 -9.34
C TRP A 83 -1.67 -4.66 -9.92
N LEU A 84 -1.91 -3.34 -9.75
CA LEU A 84 -0.95 -2.30 -10.17
C LEU A 84 0.40 -2.46 -9.49
N GLN A 85 0.42 -2.67 -8.17
CA GLN A 85 1.67 -2.83 -7.42
C GLN A 85 2.41 -4.12 -7.80
N SER A 86 1.70 -5.24 -7.92
CA SER A 86 2.32 -6.51 -8.28
C SER A 86 2.87 -6.51 -9.70
N ASN A 87 2.16 -5.92 -10.67
CA ASN A 87 2.68 -5.73 -12.03
C ASN A 87 3.83 -4.71 -12.06
N GLY A 88 3.73 -3.65 -11.29
CA GLY A 88 4.78 -2.65 -11.16
C GLY A 88 6.09 -3.27 -10.68
N LEU A 89 6.04 -4.12 -9.68
CA LEU A 89 7.21 -4.76 -9.08
C LEU A 89 7.88 -5.80 -9.99
N ILE A 90 7.29 -6.18 -11.15
CA ILE A 90 7.99 -7.00 -12.15
C ILE A 90 9.24 -6.25 -12.62
N THR A 91 9.14 -4.96 -12.93
CA THR A 91 10.25 -4.17 -13.49
C THR A 91 10.78 -3.09 -12.53
N ALA A 92 9.96 -2.56 -11.60
CA ALA A 92 10.40 -1.61 -10.59
C ALA A 92 11.28 -2.25 -9.51
N GLN A 93 12.17 -1.47 -8.92
CA GLN A 93 12.87 -1.85 -7.70
C GLN A 93 11.93 -1.73 -6.49
N ALA A 94 12.08 -2.60 -5.49
CA ALA A 94 11.27 -2.54 -4.28
C ALA A 94 11.50 -1.24 -3.51
N THR A 95 12.75 -0.76 -3.44
CA THR A 95 13.12 0.52 -2.83
C THR A 95 12.45 1.70 -3.54
N THR A 96 12.54 1.77 -4.88
CA THR A 96 11.88 2.84 -5.67
C THR A 96 10.37 2.81 -5.49
N THR A 97 9.77 1.61 -5.49
CA THR A 97 8.34 1.42 -5.23
C THR A 97 7.92 2.06 -3.91
N ALA A 98 8.63 1.78 -2.82
CA ALA A 98 8.30 2.33 -1.52
C ALA A 98 8.38 3.87 -1.47
N TRP A 99 9.38 4.46 -2.14
CA TRP A 99 9.48 5.91 -2.25
C TRP A 99 8.33 6.53 -3.04
N ILE A 100 7.92 5.92 -4.17
CA ILE A 100 6.78 6.41 -4.96
C ILE A 100 5.49 6.29 -4.13
N VAL A 101 5.25 5.17 -3.47
CA VAL A 101 4.04 4.95 -2.64
C VAL A 101 3.96 5.95 -1.50
N SER A 102 5.09 6.36 -0.91
CA SER A 102 5.12 7.35 0.17
C SER A 102 4.64 8.76 -0.26
N THR A 103 4.42 9.00 -1.56
CA THR A 103 3.78 10.22 -2.07
C THR A 103 2.25 10.21 -2.01
N SER A 104 1.62 9.09 -1.67
CA SER A 104 0.16 8.98 -1.57
C SER A 104 -0.50 10.09 -0.74
N PRO A 105 0.07 10.58 0.39
CA PRO A 105 -0.48 11.71 1.12
C PRO A 105 -0.58 13.00 0.30
N ALA A 106 0.37 13.25 -0.62
CA ALA A 106 0.30 14.41 -1.52
C ALA A 106 -0.90 14.29 -2.47
N PHE A 107 -1.13 13.10 -3.05
CA PHE A 107 -2.31 12.86 -3.87
C PHE A 107 -3.62 12.93 -3.08
N ILE A 108 -3.64 12.47 -1.82
CA ILE A 108 -4.79 12.64 -0.93
C ILE A 108 -5.10 14.13 -0.71
N ALA A 109 -4.08 14.96 -0.51
CA ALA A 109 -4.24 16.41 -0.34
C ALA A 109 -4.78 17.07 -1.62
N ILE A 110 -4.23 16.72 -2.80
CA ILE A 110 -4.71 17.22 -4.10
C ILE A 110 -6.18 16.84 -4.31
N LEU A 111 -6.55 15.59 -4.10
CA LEU A 111 -7.92 15.13 -4.26
C LEU A 111 -8.86 15.73 -3.20
N GLY A 112 -8.39 15.95 -1.97
CA GLY A 112 -9.11 16.67 -0.93
C GLY A 112 -9.46 18.09 -1.37
N TRP A 113 -8.50 18.80 -1.97
CA TRP A 113 -8.74 20.11 -2.56
C TRP A 113 -9.74 20.07 -3.72
N MET A 114 -9.58 19.14 -4.68
CA MET A 114 -10.43 19.07 -5.87
C MET A 114 -11.85 18.61 -5.56
N VAL A 115 -12.01 17.58 -4.71
CA VAL A 115 -13.29 16.88 -4.51
C VAL A 115 -14.02 17.38 -3.27
N LEU A 116 -13.29 17.56 -2.16
CA LEU A 116 -13.85 17.98 -0.87
C LEU A 116 -13.80 19.51 -0.68
N LYS A 117 -13.23 20.25 -1.67
CA LYS A 117 -13.03 21.69 -1.62
C LYS A 117 -12.24 22.17 -0.39
N GLU A 118 -11.38 21.32 0.15
CA GLU A 118 -10.45 21.67 1.21
C GLU A 118 -9.44 22.70 0.68
N LYS A 119 -9.09 23.69 1.49
CA LYS A 119 -8.14 24.72 1.06
C LYS A 119 -6.71 24.21 1.24
N LEU A 120 -5.91 24.24 0.18
CA LEU A 120 -4.48 24.04 0.25
C LEU A 120 -3.82 25.40 0.50
N ASN A 121 -3.05 25.51 1.57
CA ASN A 121 -2.23 26.69 1.80
C ASN A 121 -0.93 26.63 0.96
N PHE A 122 -0.19 27.75 0.92
CA PHE A 122 1.04 27.83 0.12
C PHE A 122 2.10 26.81 0.56
N ILE A 123 2.22 26.51 1.86
CA ILE A 123 3.18 25.55 2.41
C ILE A 123 2.86 24.15 1.92
N GLN A 124 1.58 23.77 1.96
CA GLN A 124 1.10 22.46 1.48
C GLN A 124 1.32 22.29 -0.02
N SER A 125 1.00 23.32 -0.80
CA SER A 125 1.23 23.31 -2.26
C SER A 125 2.72 23.18 -2.60
N SER A 126 3.59 23.92 -1.90
CA SER A 126 5.04 23.80 -2.04
C SER A 126 5.52 22.39 -1.66
N GLY A 127 4.96 21.81 -0.61
CA GLY A 127 5.26 20.45 -0.19
C GLY A 127 4.95 19.40 -1.27
N ILE A 128 3.82 19.55 -1.97
CA ILE A 128 3.46 18.67 -3.10
C ILE A 128 4.51 18.75 -4.21
N VAL A 129 4.89 19.96 -4.60
CA VAL A 129 5.92 20.18 -5.66
C VAL A 129 7.26 19.56 -5.25
N ILE A 130 7.70 19.80 -4.01
CA ILE A 130 8.97 19.25 -3.48
C ILE A 130 8.91 17.71 -3.47
N ALA A 131 7.81 17.10 -3.03
CA ALA A 131 7.66 15.65 -3.04
C ALA A 131 7.77 15.08 -4.47
N MET A 132 7.13 15.71 -5.45
CA MET A 132 7.20 15.28 -6.85
C MET A 132 8.62 15.39 -7.44
N ILE A 133 9.37 16.46 -7.09
CA ILE A 133 10.79 16.58 -7.47
C ILE A 133 11.60 15.42 -6.89
N GLY A 134 11.36 15.06 -5.62
CA GLY A 134 12.00 13.92 -4.99
C GLY A 134 11.70 12.59 -5.71
N VAL A 135 10.45 12.36 -6.15
CA VAL A 135 10.08 11.19 -6.96
C VAL A 135 10.88 11.16 -8.26
N LEU A 136 10.93 12.27 -8.98
CA LEU A 136 11.69 12.36 -10.23
C LEU A 136 13.17 12.03 -10.01
N ALA A 137 13.78 12.52 -8.92
CA ALA A 137 15.16 12.20 -8.58
C ALA A 137 15.37 10.70 -8.29
N VAL A 138 14.44 10.05 -7.54
CA VAL A 138 14.52 8.62 -7.23
C VAL A 138 14.34 7.77 -8.49
N VAL A 139 13.35 8.08 -9.32
CA VAL A 139 12.99 7.29 -10.51
C VAL A 139 14.04 7.43 -11.59
N SER A 140 14.60 8.63 -11.80
CA SER A 140 15.67 8.88 -12.76
C SER A 140 17.03 8.33 -12.33
N LYS A 141 17.15 7.89 -11.07
CA LYS A 141 18.45 7.49 -10.48
C LYS A 141 19.54 8.58 -10.61
N GLY A 142 19.12 9.86 -10.75
CA GLY A 142 19.99 10.99 -10.96
C GLY A 142 20.32 11.30 -12.42
N ASP A 143 19.90 10.49 -13.36
CA ASP A 143 20.04 10.77 -14.78
C ASP A 143 18.80 11.48 -15.33
N LEU A 144 18.84 12.82 -15.27
CA LEU A 144 17.74 13.66 -15.76
C LEU A 144 17.57 13.63 -17.27
N SER A 145 18.54 13.08 -18.03
CA SER A 145 18.41 12.94 -19.49
C SER A 145 17.29 11.94 -19.85
N THR A 146 17.05 10.94 -19.03
CA THR A 146 15.94 9.98 -19.22
C THR A 146 14.59 10.67 -19.13
N ILE A 147 14.44 11.68 -18.27
CA ILE A 147 13.23 12.49 -18.14
C ILE A 147 13.07 13.42 -19.33
N ALA A 148 14.16 14.05 -19.77
CA ALA A 148 14.15 15.00 -20.88
C ALA A 148 13.71 14.36 -22.21
N VAL A 149 13.93 13.06 -22.40
CA VAL A 149 13.45 12.30 -23.57
C VAL A 149 12.08 11.66 -23.36
N GLY A 150 11.34 12.05 -22.31
CA GLY A 150 9.99 11.56 -22.01
C GLY A 150 9.94 10.22 -21.27
N GLY A 151 11.07 9.74 -20.76
CA GLY A 151 11.13 8.52 -19.93
C GLY A 151 10.78 8.82 -18.48
N PHE A 152 9.90 8.00 -17.89
CA PHE A 152 9.64 7.99 -16.46
C PHE A 152 10.07 6.63 -15.89
N GLY A 153 11.35 6.47 -15.64
CA GLY A 153 11.90 5.22 -15.10
C GLY A 153 11.48 3.98 -15.89
N THR A 154 11.05 2.94 -15.19
CA THR A 154 10.51 1.71 -15.78
C THR A 154 8.98 1.79 -15.94
N THR A 155 8.41 0.94 -16.80
CA THR A 155 6.93 0.77 -16.85
C THR A 155 6.36 0.45 -15.47
N GLY A 156 7.11 -0.30 -14.65
CA GLY A 156 6.74 -0.62 -13.29
C GLY A 156 6.63 0.61 -12.40
N ASP A 157 7.58 1.54 -12.48
CA ASP A 157 7.53 2.77 -11.67
C ASP A 157 6.29 3.61 -12.00
N PHE A 158 5.88 3.63 -13.28
CA PHE A 158 4.66 4.31 -13.71
C PHE A 158 3.39 3.61 -13.14
N LEU A 159 3.32 2.27 -13.17
CA LEU A 159 2.22 1.53 -12.56
C LEU A 159 2.13 1.77 -11.05
N ILE A 160 3.27 1.85 -10.37
CA ILE A 160 3.33 2.19 -8.94
C ILE A 160 2.81 3.62 -8.68
N LEU A 161 3.16 4.58 -9.53
CA LEU A 161 2.64 5.95 -9.40
C LEU A 161 1.10 5.97 -9.56
N ILE A 162 0.56 5.24 -10.54
CA ILE A 162 -0.89 5.08 -10.69
C ILE A 162 -1.48 4.43 -9.42
N SER A 163 -0.81 3.44 -8.82
CA SER A 163 -1.27 2.82 -7.59
C SER A 163 -1.33 3.80 -6.43
N ALA A 164 -0.37 4.74 -6.32
CA ALA A 164 -0.37 5.79 -5.29
C ALA A 164 -1.56 6.76 -5.45
N VAL A 165 -1.87 7.15 -6.69
CA VAL A 165 -3.07 7.97 -7.01
C VAL A 165 -4.34 7.19 -6.68
N ASN A 166 -4.42 5.93 -7.11
CA ASN A 166 -5.57 5.06 -6.83
C ASN A 166 -5.78 4.86 -5.31
N TRP A 167 -4.68 4.71 -4.55
CA TRP A 167 -4.76 4.65 -3.08
C TRP A 167 -5.32 5.92 -2.47
N ALA A 168 -5.01 7.08 -3.04
CA ALA A 168 -5.59 8.35 -2.60
C ALA A 168 -7.11 8.40 -2.85
N VAL A 169 -7.57 7.95 -4.02
CA VAL A 169 -9.00 7.83 -4.33
C VAL A 169 -9.69 6.88 -3.35
N PHE A 170 -9.12 5.68 -3.16
CA PHE A 170 -9.61 4.69 -2.20
C PHE A 170 -9.70 5.26 -0.78
N SER A 171 -8.67 5.98 -0.33
CA SER A 171 -8.60 6.56 1.01
C SER A 171 -9.70 7.59 1.25
N ILE A 172 -9.95 8.48 0.27
CA ILE A 172 -11.02 9.49 0.36
C ILE A 172 -12.39 8.82 0.40
N LEU A 173 -12.63 7.87 -0.48
CA LEU A 173 -13.88 7.13 -0.49
C LEU A 173 -14.10 6.34 0.81
N SER A 174 -13.07 5.70 1.33
CA SER A 174 -13.13 4.90 2.55
C SER A 174 -13.49 5.71 3.80
N ARG A 175 -13.11 7.00 3.86
CA ARG A 175 -13.43 7.89 5.00
C ARG A 175 -14.92 7.93 5.32
N ARG A 176 -15.78 7.92 4.29
CA ARG A 176 -17.24 7.91 4.47
C ARG A 176 -17.72 6.61 5.13
N GLY A 177 -17.18 5.49 4.70
CA GLY A 177 -17.55 4.17 5.26
C GLY A 177 -17.11 4.01 6.71
N LEU A 178 -15.89 4.45 7.05
CA LEU A 178 -15.34 4.38 8.41
C LEU A 178 -16.12 5.21 9.43
N LYS A 179 -16.88 6.22 8.99
CA LYS A 179 -17.79 6.95 9.90
C LYS A 179 -19.04 6.15 10.28
N ASN A 180 -19.44 5.19 9.43
CA ASN A 180 -20.72 4.50 9.54
C ASN A 180 -20.57 3.02 9.94
N HIS A 181 -19.35 2.47 9.85
CA HIS A 181 -19.10 1.05 10.08
C HIS A 181 -17.87 0.85 10.97
N PRO A 182 -17.88 -0.18 11.84
CA PRO A 182 -16.66 -0.61 12.52
C PRO A 182 -15.55 -0.92 11.51
N SER A 183 -14.36 -0.40 11.74
CA SER A 183 -13.23 -0.50 10.81
C SER A 183 -12.91 -1.95 10.42
N THR A 184 -12.89 -2.86 11.40
CA THR A 184 -12.58 -4.28 11.17
C THR A 184 -13.63 -4.97 10.28
N ARG A 185 -14.94 -4.68 10.50
CA ARG A 185 -16.03 -5.21 9.66
C ARG A 185 -15.92 -4.71 8.23
N MET A 186 -15.70 -3.39 8.08
CA MET A 186 -15.57 -2.78 6.76
C MET A 186 -14.36 -3.36 6.02
N THR A 187 -13.20 -3.43 6.66
CA THR A 187 -11.98 -3.99 6.07
C THR A 187 -12.18 -5.45 5.64
N PHE A 188 -12.79 -6.27 6.50
CA PHE A 188 -13.09 -7.66 6.16
C PHE A 188 -13.93 -7.78 4.89
N TRP A 189 -15.04 -7.04 4.77
CA TRP A 189 -15.92 -7.12 3.61
C TRP A 189 -15.30 -6.53 2.35
N VAL A 190 -14.62 -5.40 2.46
CA VAL A 190 -13.89 -4.78 1.34
C VAL A 190 -12.83 -5.74 0.79
N MET A 191 -12.05 -6.37 1.67
CA MET A 191 -11.04 -7.34 1.25
C MET A 191 -11.64 -8.61 0.67
N THR A 192 -12.69 -9.14 1.27
CA THR A 192 -13.36 -10.34 0.78
C THR A 192 -13.96 -10.11 -0.59
N ILE A 193 -14.69 -9.01 -0.80
CA ILE A 193 -15.29 -8.71 -2.10
C ILE A 193 -14.23 -8.41 -3.15
N GLY A 194 -13.18 -7.65 -2.81
CA GLY A 194 -12.05 -7.43 -3.71
C GLY A 194 -11.33 -8.71 -4.10
N TRP A 195 -11.14 -9.63 -3.15
CA TRP A 195 -10.60 -10.95 -3.44
C TRP A 195 -11.51 -11.76 -4.38
N LEU A 196 -12.83 -11.74 -4.18
CA LEU A 196 -13.78 -12.40 -5.08
C LEU A 196 -13.75 -11.80 -6.49
N ILE A 197 -13.59 -10.47 -6.63
CA ILE A 197 -13.39 -9.83 -7.93
C ILE A 197 -12.09 -10.33 -8.57
N THR A 198 -10.99 -10.41 -7.80
CA THR A 198 -9.71 -10.94 -8.29
C THR A 198 -9.84 -12.43 -8.68
N ALA A 199 -10.66 -13.20 -7.98
CA ALA A 199 -10.91 -14.61 -8.27
C ALA A 199 -11.42 -14.84 -9.69
N VAL A 200 -12.25 -13.92 -10.22
CA VAL A 200 -12.75 -14.02 -11.61
C VAL A 200 -11.57 -14.05 -12.59
N ALA A 201 -10.62 -13.10 -12.45
CA ALA A 201 -9.46 -13.05 -13.32
C ALA A 201 -8.49 -14.22 -13.05
N PHE A 202 -8.32 -14.63 -11.80
CA PHE A 202 -7.47 -15.77 -11.41
C PHE A 202 -7.92 -17.07 -12.07
N PHE A 203 -9.21 -17.39 -12.04
CA PHE A 203 -9.75 -18.59 -12.67
C PHE A 203 -9.85 -18.47 -14.19
N ALA A 204 -10.22 -17.31 -14.72
CA ALA A 204 -10.28 -17.06 -16.17
C ALA A 204 -8.92 -17.23 -16.85
N ASN A 205 -7.85 -16.76 -16.21
CA ASN A 205 -6.47 -16.91 -16.71
C ASN A 205 -5.84 -18.26 -16.34
N LYS A 206 -6.55 -19.14 -15.67
CA LYS A 206 -6.02 -20.43 -15.16
C LYS A 206 -4.78 -20.27 -14.28
N SER A 207 -4.66 -19.15 -13.57
CA SER A 207 -3.47 -18.84 -12.76
C SER A 207 -3.23 -19.82 -11.60
N TYR A 208 -4.20 -20.68 -11.29
CA TYR A 208 -4.04 -21.80 -10.35
C TYR A 208 -2.98 -22.81 -10.83
N THR A 209 -2.73 -22.92 -12.14
CA THR A 209 -1.70 -23.81 -12.71
C THR A 209 -0.28 -23.33 -12.40
N GLU A 210 -0.13 -22.07 -11.96
CA GLU A 210 1.15 -21.48 -11.61
C GLU A 210 1.57 -21.80 -10.17
N ILE A 211 0.63 -22.23 -9.29
CA ILE A 211 0.91 -22.49 -7.87
C ILE A 211 2.06 -23.48 -7.66
N PRO A 212 2.18 -24.58 -8.44
CA PRO A 212 3.32 -25.49 -8.32
C PRO A 212 4.68 -24.89 -8.72
N LEU A 213 4.71 -23.73 -9.38
CA LEU A 213 5.96 -23.04 -9.76
C LEU A 213 6.63 -22.34 -8.57
N LEU A 214 5.90 -22.14 -7.48
CA LEU A 214 6.46 -21.56 -6.26
C LEU A 214 7.47 -22.50 -5.61
N ASP A 215 8.70 -22.05 -5.54
CA ASP A 215 9.73 -22.69 -4.72
C ASP A 215 9.57 -22.34 -3.21
N THR A 216 10.46 -22.83 -2.38
CA THR A 216 10.46 -22.55 -0.93
C THR A 216 10.53 -21.04 -0.65
N ARG A 217 11.31 -20.28 -1.41
CA ARG A 217 11.45 -18.82 -1.24
C ARG A 217 10.17 -18.09 -1.62
N GLY A 218 9.52 -18.52 -2.70
CA GLY A 218 8.22 -18.02 -3.14
C GLY A 218 7.13 -18.30 -2.11
N TRP A 219 7.07 -19.50 -1.54
CA TRP A 219 6.10 -19.84 -0.49
C TRP A 219 6.33 -19.04 0.80
N ILE A 220 7.57 -18.84 1.22
CA ILE A 220 7.90 -17.99 2.38
C ILE A 220 7.38 -16.56 2.14
N ALA A 221 7.62 -16.01 0.93
CA ALA A 221 7.13 -14.70 0.56
C ALA A 221 5.58 -14.64 0.57
N MET A 222 4.90 -15.66 0.02
CA MET A 222 3.43 -15.73 0.01
C MET A 222 2.83 -15.85 1.41
N ILE A 223 3.41 -16.67 2.29
CA ILE A 223 2.99 -16.79 3.69
C ILE A 223 3.16 -15.44 4.42
N PHE A 224 4.30 -14.78 4.21
CA PHE A 224 4.54 -13.44 4.76
C PHE A 224 3.49 -12.43 4.27
N LEU A 225 3.21 -12.40 2.97
CA LEU A 225 2.21 -11.51 2.37
C LEU A 225 0.80 -11.81 2.87
N GLY A 226 0.42 -13.06 2.98
CA GLY A 226 -0.92 -13.47 3.41
C GLY A 226 -1.14 -13.24 4.90
N ILE A 227 -0.28 -13.82 5.74
CA ILE A 227 -0.48 -13.83 7.20
C ILE A 227 -0.09 -12.47 7.80
N PHE A 228 1.15 -12.04 7.58
CA PHE A 228 1.64 -10.85 8.25
C PHE A 228 1.12 -9.57 7.59
N THR A 229 1.23 -9.45 6.26
CA THR A 229 0.89 -8.22 5.55
C THR A 229 -0.62 -8.03 5.41
N THR A 230 -1.35 -9.06 4.94
CA THR A 230 -2.79 -8.96 4.68
C THR A 230 -3.62 -9.24 5.94
N GLY A 231 -3.19 -10.15 6.80
CA GLY A 231 -3.90 -10.50 8.04
C GLY A 231 -3.54 -9.54 9.18
N LEU A 232 -2.36 -9.71 9.76
CA LEU A 232 -2.00 -9.11 11.04
C LEU A 232 -1.73 -7.60 10.95
N ALA A 233 -1.02 -7.13 9.91
CA ALA A 233 -0.66 -5.73 9.80
C ALA A 233 -1.89 -4.82 9.62
N TYR A 234 -2.90 -5.25 8.88
CA TYR A 234 -4.16 -4.49 8.77
C TYR A 234 -4.91 -4.41 10.10
N ILE A 235 -4.95 -5.48 10.89
CA ILE A 235 -5.56 -5.46 12.22
C ILE A 235 -4.81 -4.48 13.11
N ALA A 236 -3.49 -4.60 13.19
CA ALA A 236 -2.65 -3.75 14.01
C ALA A 236 -2.76 -2.26 13.61
N TRP A 237 -2.76 -1.98 12.31
CA TRP A 237 -2.94 -0.62 11.80
C TRP A 237 -4.27 0.01 12.20
N PHE A 238 -5.37 -0.72 12.02
CA PHE A 238 -6.68 -0.18 12.36
C PHE A 238 -6.88 -0.07 13.87
N ASP A 239 -6.26 -0.93 14.69
CA ASP A 239 -6.27 -0.82 16.14
C ASP A 239 -5.49 0.42 16.61
N ALA A 240 -4.34 0.68 16.00
CA ALA A 240 -3.57 1.89 16.25
C ALA A 240 -4.36 3.15 15.83
N LEU A 241 -4.94 3.13 14.63
CA LEU A 241 -5.73 4.26 14.09
C LEU A 241 -6.96 4.58 14.93
N ALA A 242 -7.56 3.59 15.58
CA ALA A 242 -8.70 3.80 16.50
C ALA A 242 -8.29 4.46 17.81
N GLN A 243 -7.02 4.39 18.20
CA GLN A 243 -6.53 4.85 19.51
C GLN A 243 -5.60 6.08 19.42
N LEU A 244 -4.95 6.30 18.27
CA LEU A 244 -4.04 7.41 18.04
C LEU A 244 -4.67 8.45 17.11
N PRO A 245 -4.30 9.74 17.26
CA PRO A 245 -4.64 10.75 16.25
C PRO A 245 -4.17 10.34 14.86
N ALA A 246 -5.01 10.55 13.85
CA ALA A 246 -4.72 10.15 12.46
C ALA A 246 -3.37 10.71 11.95
N ALA A 247 -3.02 11.94 12.33
CA ALA A 247 -1.74 12.55 11.97
C ALA A 247 -0.54 11.81 12.59
N GLN A 248 -0.66 11.33 13.84
CA GLN A 248 0.40 10.54 14.48
C GLN A 248 0.53 9.16 13.83
N THR A 249 -0.60 8.50 13.59
CA THR A 249 -0.59 7.19 12.90
C THR A 249 -0.01 7.33 11.49
N GLY A 250 -0.41 8.36 10.73
CA GLY A 250 0.11 8.66 9.41
C GLY A 250 1.62 8.90 9.37
N ALA A 251 2.21 9.47 10.43
CA ALA A 251 3.66 9.69 10.51
C ALA A 251 4.46 8.37 10.50
N PHE A 252 3.90 7.26 10.98
CA PHE A 252 4.57 5.95 10.92
C PHE A 252 4.77 5.46 9.49
N LEU A 253 3.94 5.87 8.53
CA LEU A 253 4.11 5.49 7.11
C LEU A 253 5.47 5.95 6.54
N PHE A 254 6.12 6.93 7.14
CA PHE A 254 7.47 7.33 6.74
C PHE A 254 8.55 6.28 7.06
N VAL A 255 8.25 5.31 7.92
CA VAL A 255 9.14 4.19 8.21
C VAL A 255 9.11 3.15 7.08
N GLU A 256 8.01 3.08 6.31
CA GLU A 256 7.80 2.09 5.25
C GLU A 256 8.91 2.09 4.19
N PRO A 257 9.27 3.24 3.55
CA PRO A 257 10.35 3.27 2.57
C PRO A 257 11.73 2.97 3.19
N LEU A 258 11.98 3.34 4.45
CA LEU A 258 13.23 3.02 5.13
C LEU A 258 13.35 1.51 5.37
N THR A 259 12.28 0.87 5.80
CA THR A 259 12.22 -0.59 5.96
C THR A 259 12.41 -1.30 4.62
N SER A 260 11.71 -0.84 3.58
CA SER A 260 11.85 -1.41 2.23
C SER A 260 13.29 -1.33 1.74
N MET A 261 13.94 -0.19 1.91
CA MET A 261 15.33 0.02 1.51
C MET A 261 16.29 -0.96 2.20
N VAL A 262 16.17 -1.10 3.52
CA VAL A 262 17.02 -2.01 4.30
C VAL A 262 16.77 -3.46 3.90
N VAL A 263 15.51 -3.88 3.83
CA VAL A 263 15.15 -5.26 3.50
C VAL A 263 15.51 -5.61 2.05
N ALA A 264 15.32 -4.67 1.10
CA ALA A 264 15.69 -4.87 -0.30
C ALA A 264 17.22 -4.99 -0.48
N ALA A 265 18.00 -4.19 0.24
CA ALA A 265 19.46 -4.30 0.21
C ALA A 265 19.94 -5.66 0.71
N ILE A 266 19.33 -6.20 1.79
CA ILE A 266 19.73 -7.48 2.39
C ILE A 266 19.25 -8.68 1.57
N ILE A 267 17.99 -8.68 1.12
CA ILE A 267 17.35 -9.88 0.54
C ILE A 267 17.48 -9.91 -1.00
N LEU A 268 17.39 -8.74 -1.66
CA LEU A 268 17.42 -8.64 -3.12
C LEU A 268 18.76 -8.13 -3.65
N ASN A 269 19.70 -7.76 -2.76
CA ASN A 269 20.95 -7.09 -3.12
C ASN A 269 20.73 -5.81 -3.94
N GLU A 270 19.60 -5.11 -3.72
CA GLU A 270 19.36 -3.82 -4.38
C GLU A 270 20.37 -2.78 -3.88
N GLN A 271 21.03 -2.11 -4.83
CA GLN A 271 21.99 -1.06 -4.48
C GLN A 271 21.25 0.20 -4.03
N VAL A 272 21.54 0.62 -2.81
CA VAL A 272 21.06 1.89 -2.28
C VAL A 272 21.97 2.99 -2.80
N THR A 273 21.49 3.74 -3.80
CA THR A 273 22.25 4.87 -4.35
C THR A 273 22.09 6.12 -3.48
N LEU A 274 23.12 6.98 -3.47
CA LEU A 274 23.05 8.27 -2.78
C LEU A 274 21.87 9.12 -3.32
N VAL A 275 21.61 9.05 -4.62
CA VAL A 275 20.49 9.77 -5.26
C VAL A 275 19.15 9.25 -4.74
N SER A 276 18.99 7.93 -4.56
CA SER A 276 17.77 7.36 -3.97
C SER A 276 17.55 7.84 -2.53
N LEU A 277 18.62 7.91 -1.73
CA LEU A 277 18.57 8.44 -0.37
C LEU A 277 18.20 9.92 -0.34
N LEU A 278 18.89 10.75 -1.11
CA LEU A 278 18.64 12.20 -1.15
C LEU A 278 17.24 12.50 -1.69
N GLY A 279 16.83 11.84 -2.78
CA GLY A 279 15.49 11.96 -3.33
C GLY A 279 14.42 11.51 -2.32
N GLY A 280 14.68 10.44 -1.58
CA GLY A 280 13.81 9.98 -0.50
C GLY A 280 13.66 11.01 0.62
N VAL A 281 14.76 11.63 1.06
CA VAL A 281 14.71 12.73 2.04
C VAL A 281 13.88 13.91 1.51
N VAL A 282 14.03 14.26 0.23
CA VAL A 282 13.23 15.33 -0.40
C VAL A 282 11.75 14.96 -0.43
N ILE A 283 11.40 13.69 -0.76
CA ILE A 283 10.00 13.22 -0.69
C ILE A 283 9.45 13.38 0.73
N LEU A 284 10.17 12.86 1.74
CA LEU A 284 9.71 12.91 3.13
C LEU A 284 9.53 14.34 3.62
N PHE A 285 10.45 15.24 3.25
CA PHE A 285 10.35 16.66 3.58
C PHE A 285 9.14 17.31 2.90
N GLY A 286 8.91 17.04 1.62
CA GLY A 286 7.72 17.52 0.90
C GLY A 286 6.42 17.04 1.54
N ILE A 287 6.32 15.76 1.89
CA ILE A 287 5.14 15.19 2.55
C ILE A 287 4.96 15.76 3.97
N TRP A 288 6.05 16.00 4.69
CA TRP A 288 5.97 16.68 5.98
C TRP A 288 5.36 18.10 5.85
N LEU A 289 5.73 18.87 4.82
CA LEU A 289 5.12 20.17 4.52
C LEU A 289 3.63 20.04 4.15
N VAL A 290 3.23 19.02 3.37
CA VAL A 290 1.83 18.76 3.03
C VAL A 290 0.99 18.52 4.29
N ASN A 291 1.53 17.84 5.29
CA ASN A 291 0.85 17.53 6.54
C ASN A 291 0.94 18.63 7.61
N LYS A 292 1.70 19.70 7.35
CA LYS A 292 1.81 20.84 8.26
C LYS A 292 0.53 21.67 8.20
N GLN A 293 -0.15 21.77 9.35
CA GLN A 293 -1.33 22.61 9.54
C GLN A 293 -0.97 24.09 9.69
#